data_76092176decb1b3268c2956110c7b392
#
_entry.id   76092176decb1b3268c2956110c7b392
#
_cell.length_a   1.000
_cell.length_b   1.000
_cell.length_c   1.000
_cell.angle_alpha   90.00
_cell.angle_beta   90.00
_cell.angle_gamma   90.00
#
_symmetry.space_group_name_H-M   'P 1'
#
loop_
_entity.id
_entity.type
_entity.pdbx_description
1 polymer ?
#
loop_
_entity_poly.entity_id
_entity_poly.type
_entity_poly.pdbx_seq_one_letter_code
_entity_poly.pdbx_strand_id
1 'polypeptide(L)' 'MNDTDWHHADIIAAIHKKGSSLSALSRGAGLHSSTLSNAINRHWPKGEAIIANFLGVDAAVIWPSRYKPNQKNKKVN' A
#
# COMPACT_ATOMS: atom_id res chain seq x y z
N MET A 1 -8.64 -15.80 7.44
CA MET A 1 -8.54 -15.19 7.90
C MET A 1 -7.64 -14.30 7.78
N ASN A 2 -6.81 -14.30 7.27
CA ASN A 2 -5.83 -13.37 7.18
C ASN A 2 -5.82 -12.58 5.95
N ASP A 3 -6.93 -12.44 5.29
CA ASP A 3 -7.07 -11.65 4.09
C ASP A 3 -7.49 -10.23 4.38
N THR A 4 -7.35 -9.82 5.60
CA THR A 4 -7.72 -8.46 5.98
C THR A 4 -6.60 -7.49 5.63
N ASP A 5 -6.95 -6.44 4.93
CA ASP A 5 -5.98 -5.38 4.64
C ASP A 5 -5.56 -4.69 5.93
N TRP A 6 -4.35 -4.13 5.94
CA TRP A 6 -3.93 -3.35 7.09
C TRP A 6 -4.87 -2.18 7.26
N HIS A 7 -5.13 -1.84 8.51
CA HIS A 7 -5.93 -0.66 8.78
C HIS A 7 -5.18 0.58 8.33
N HIS A 8 -5.93 1.55 7.85
CA HIS A 8 -5.37 2.83 7.45
C HIS A 8 -4.37 3.38 8.48
N ALA A 9 -4.78 3.37 9.75
CA ALA A 9 -3.94 3.89 10.82
C ALA A 9 -2.66 3.07 10.99
N ASP A 10 -2.71 1.78 10.73
CA ASP A 10 -1.54 0.92 10.86
C ASP A 10 -0.50 1.24 9.80
N ILE A 11 -0.96 1.55 8.60
CA ILE A 11 -0.05 1.90 7.52
C ILE A 11 0.68 3.20 7.87
N ILE A 12 -0.08 4.18 8.34
CA ILE A 12 0.49 5.47 8.70
C ILE A 12 1.47 5.32 9.86
N ALA A 13 1.09 4.52 10.87
CA ALA A 13 1.95 4.29 12.01
C ALA A 13 3.27 3.61 11.60
N ALA A 14 3.19 2.64 10.67
CA ALA A 14 4.39 1.96 10.22
C ALA A 14 5.34 2.91 9.51
N ILE A 15 4.78 3.83 8.72
CA ILE A 15 5.59 4.82 8.02
C ILE A 15 6.27 5.76 9.03
N HIS A 16 5.50 6.20 10.04
CA HIS A 16 6.05 7.07 11.07
C HIS A 16 7.14 6.39 11.88
N LYS A 17 7.00 5.10 12.13
CA LYS A 17 8.01 4.36 12.85
C LYS A 17 9.34 4.33 12.12
N LYS A 18 9.29 4.44 10.82
CA LYS A 18 10.51 4.48 10.02
C LYS A 18 11.01 5.91 9.81
N GLY A 19 10.39 6.86 10.48
CA GLY A 19 10.85 8.24 10.43
C GLY A 19 10.38 9.06 9.25
N SER A 20 9.27 8.67 8.63
CA SER A 20 8.76 9.40 7.48
C SER A 20 7.26 9.64 7.62
N SER A 21 6.61 10.04 6.53
CA SER A 21 5.19 10.28 6.49
C SER A 21 4.70 10.07 5.06
N LEU A 22 3.38 9.96 4.88
CA LEU A 22 2.83 9.85 3.54
C LEU A 22 3.19 11.06 2.70
N SER A 23 3.14 12.24 3.29
CA SER A 23 3.51 13.46 2.58
C SER A 23 4.96 13.41 2.10
N ALA A 24 5.86 12.97 2.98
CA ALA A 24 7.26 12.89 2.63
C ALA A 24 7.50 11.86 1.53
N LEU A 25 6.82 10.73 1.60
CA LEU A 25 6.95 9.71 0.57
C LEU A 25 6.42 10.21 -0.78
N SER A 26 5.31 10.94 -0.75
CA SER A 26 4.77 11.52 -1.97
C SER A 26 5.77 12.46 -2.61
N ARG A 27 6.30 13.38 -1.85
CA ARG A 27 7.26 14.35 -2.38
C ARG A 27 8.53 13.67 -2.87
N GLY A 28 8.98 12.67 -2.15
CA GLY A 28 10.16 11.91 -2.56
C GLY A 28 9.97 11.17 -3.87
N ALA A 29 8.73 10.86 -4.22
CA ALA A 29 8.41 10.19 -5.47
C ALA A 29 8.06 11.18 -6.58
N GLY A 30 8.21 12.48 -6.32
CA GLY A 30 7.89 13.49 -7.32
C GLY A 30 6.40 13.80 -7.43
N LEU A 31 5.64 13.47 -6.39
CA LEU A 31 4.20 13.69 -6.40
C LEU A 31 3.82 14.80 -5.43
N HIS A 32 2.60 15.30 -5.57
CA HIS A 32 2.08 16.26 -4.61
C HIS A 32 1.99 15.61 -3.24
N SER A 33 2.16 16.39 -2.19
CA SER A 33 2.23 15.85 -0.83
C SER A 33 1.02 15.04 -0.41
N SER A 34 -0.15 15.30 -0.97
CA SER A 34 -1.35 14.57 -0.60
C SER A 34 -1.68 13.41 -1.55
N THR A 35 -0.93 13.26 -2.61
CA THR A 35 -1.30 12.29 -3.66
C THR A 35 -1.22 10.85 -3.19
N LEU A 36 -0.21 10.52 -2.41
CA LEU A 36 0.00 9.13 -2.03
C LEU A 36 -1.10 8.58 -1.13
N SER A 37 -1.83 9.44 -0.45
CA SER A 37 -2.93 8.98 0.37
C SER A 37 -4.02 8.31 -0.47
N ASN A 38 -4.07 8.60 -1.76
CA ASN A 38 -5.02 7.93 -2.64
C ASN A 38 -4.79 6.43 -2.69
N ALA A 39 -3.54 5.98 -2.53
CA ALA A 39 -3.25 4.55 -2.55
C ALA A 39 -3.86 3.83 -1.36
N ILE A 40 -4.06 4.53 -0.26
CA ILE A 40 -4.69 3.94 0.92
C ILE A 40 -6.18 3.79 0.69
N ASN A 41 -6.78 4.79 0.05
CA ASN A 41 -8.24 4.81 -0.10
C ASN A 41 -8.76 4.01 -1.28
N ARG A 42 -7.90 3.70 -2.24
CA ARG A 42 -8.32 2.92 -3.40
C ARG A 42 -7.15 2.20 -4.02
N HIS A 43 -7.45 1.26 -4.90
CA HIS A 43 -6.42 0.48 -5.56
C HIS A 43 -5.66 1.34 -6.56
N TRP A 44 -4.38 1.57 -6.29
CA TRP A 44 -3.51 2.32 -7.16
C TRP A 44 -2.12 1.68 -7.09
N PRO A 45 -1.81 0.74 -7.99
CA PRO A 45 -0.60 -0.07 -7.89
C PRO A 45 0.69 0.72 -7.74
N LYS A 46 0.82 1.82 -8.44
CA LYS A 46 2.04 2.63 -8.34
C LYS A 46 2.23 3.18 -6.94
N GLY A 47 1.18 3.75 -6.37
CA GLY A 47 1.26 4.32 -5.02
C GLY A 47 1.46 3.24 -3.98
N GLU A 48 0.80 2.10 -4.17
CA GLU A 48 0.95 0.96 -3.26
C GLU A 48 2.39 0.48 -3.25
N ALA A 49 3.02 0.42 -4.42
CA ALA A 49 4.39 -0.03 -4.51
C ALA A 49 5.34 0.94 -3.79
N ILE A 50 5.08 2.23 -3.87
CA ILE A 50 5.91 3.21 -3.20
C ILE A 50 5.87 2.99 -1.68
N ILE A 51 4.67 2.80 -1.15
CA ILE A 51 4.49 2.57 0.29
C ILE A 51 5.13 1.23 0.69
N ALA A 52 4.83 0.18 -0.05
CA ALA A 52 5.33 -1.15 0.28
C ALA A 52 6.84 -1.22 0.22
N ASN A 53 7.44 -0.61 -0.78
CA ASN A 53 8.90 -0.59 -0.90
C ASN A 53 9.54 0.14 0.28
N PHE A 54 8.94 1.25 0.68
CA PHE A 54 9.46 1.98 1.83
C PHE A 54 9.41 1.14 3.10
N LEU A 55 8.31 0.39 3.27
CA LEU A 55 8.13 -0.44 4.46
C LEU A 55 8.89 -1.76 4.39
N GLY A 56 9.40 -2.10 3.21
CA GLY A 56 10.17 -3.33 3.05
C GLY A 56 9.33 -4.59 2.96
N VAL A 57 8.09 -4.48 2.50
CA VAL A 57 7.21 -5.63 2.33
C VAL A 57 6.54 -5.57 0.97
N ASP A 58 5.91 -6.66 0.56
CA ASP A 58 5.16 -6.65 -0.68
C ASP A 58 3.84 -5.93 -0.48
N ALA A 59 3.35 -5.28 -1.52
CA ALA A 59 2.05 -4.63 -1.45
C ALA A 59 0.94 -5.62 -1.09
N ALA A 60 1.06 -6.87 -1.49
CA ALA A 60 0.08 -7.89 -1.16
C ALA A 60 0.02 -8.20 0.34
N VAL A 61 1.09 -7.88 1.08
CA VAL A 61 1.09 -8.05 2.53
C VAL A 61 0.20 -7.00 3.18
N ILE A 62 0.25 -5.79 2.66
CA ILE A 62 -0.52 -4.67 3.21
C ILE A 62 -1.96 -4.72 2.73
N TRP A 63 -2.16 -5.05 1.46
CA TRP A 63 -3.50 -5.06 0.85
C TRP A 63 -3.81 -6.40 0.21
N PRO A 64 -3.93 -7.45 1.00
CA PRO A 64 -4.19 -8.78 0.41
C PRO A 64 -5.44 -8.83 -0.45
N SER A 65 -6.46 -8.04 -0.11
CA SER A 65 -7.69 -8.06 -0.90
C SER A 65 -7.51 -7.53 -2.32
N ARG A 66 -6.49 -6.70 -2.51
CA ARG A 66 -6.24 -6.11 -3.83
C ARG A 66 -5.38 -6.99 -4.71
N TYR A 67 -4.72 -7.98 -4.10
CA TYR A 67 -3.77 -8.79 -4.80
C TYR A 67 -4.04 -10.27 -4.67
N LYS A 68 -5.28 -10.65 -4.54
CA LYS A 68 -5.63 -12.04 -4.40
C LYS A 68 -5.27 -12.79 -5.65
N PRO A 69 -4.32 -13.66 -5.59
CA PRO A 69 -3.83 -14.29 -6.79
C PRO A 69 -4.77 -15.30 -7.37
N ASN A 70 -5.58 -15.89 -6.53
CA ASN A 70 -6.38 -16.83 -7.02
C ASN A 70 -7.60 -16.44 -7.49
N GLN A 71 -7.75 -15.49 -7.76
CA GLN A 71 -8.93 -15.13 -8.21
C GLN A 71 -9.00 -15.36 -9.50
N LYS A 72 -8.45 -15.52 -9.80
CA LYS A 72 -8.23 -15.75 -10.74
C LYS A 72 -8.14 -16.68 -11.30
N ASN A 73 -8.05 -16.93 -11.13
CA ASN A 73 -7.92 -17.66 -11.56
C ASN A 73 -8.34 -18.34 -11.90
N LYS A 74 -8.55 -18.43 -11.68
CA LYS A 74 -8.88 -19.07 -11.88
C LYS A 74 -9.30 -19.37 -12.50
N LYS A 75 -9.34 -19.33 -12.83
CA LYS A 75 -9.64 -19.67 -13.46
C LYS A 75 -9.57 -20.11 -14.09
N VAL A 76 -9.39 -20.18 -14.07
CA VAL A 76 -9.36 -20.62 -14.65
C VAL A 76 -9.58 -21.07 -15.08
N ASN A 77 -9.54 -21.14 -15.01
CA ASN A 77 -9.74 -21.63 -15.52
C ASN A 77 -10.06 -21.80 -15.96
#